data_2dbf571a7a679346da961870b50e5c40
#
_entry.id   2dbf571a7a679346da961870b50e5c40
#
_cell.length_a   1.000
_cell.length_b   1.000
_cell.length_c   1.000
_cell.angle_alpha   90.00
_cell.angle_beta   90.00
_cell.angle_gamma   90.00
#
_symmetry.space_group_name_H-M   'P 1'
#
loop_
_entity.id
_entity.type
_entity.pdbx_description
1 polymer ?
#
loop_
_entity_poly.entity_id
_entity_poly.type
_entity_poly.pdbx_seq_one_letter_code
_entity_poly.pdbx_strand_id
1 'polypeptide(L)'
;MEKVSVITVVFNDVKHIKDTMESFFSQTYENKEYIVIDGGSTDGTKEIIECYADRLAYWCSEPDGGIYDAMNKGISHATGDWINFLNCGDRFCADDTIEKVMDYSNGSTVDVIYGNSISDNGIQLNRQEASNDIDLLKYEAIYRHGCSFIKAKTQRSFPYDTSKINKYGFALDYDSIYRMYHTGCVFKKVSIDVQIYQAEGVSANYFKSLLYNFRITTQYGENIKKLRFFLRRLLSHLVKRNIIFRITRAFLYEYYLNSIMPHIPIREIRNLSFRILGVKIGRETYIERKNFFLAPKLITIGSYCHINRGCLLDARGTITIGNNVSISHQVKLVTGSHEIDSMDFHGVYLPIKIEDYVWLGIGCTILQNVTIGKGAVVCAGAVVTKDVEPYSVVAGIPARKIRERSHHLAYHCMGKPKI
;
A
#
# COMPACT_ATOMS: atom_id res chain seq x y z
N MET A 1 -27.59 -0.83 18.99
CA MET A 1 -26.59 -1.36 18.05
C MET A 1 -27.20 -1.27 16.66
N GLU A 2 -26.56 -0.54 15.72
CA GLU A 2 -27.07 -0.35 14.36
C GLU A 2 -27.01 -1.67 13.58
N LYS A 3 -28.02 -1.94 12.75
CA LYS A 3 -28.11 -3.19 11.99
C LYS A 3 -27.35 -3.08 10.68
N VAL A 4 -26.59 -4.12 10.31
CA VAL A 4 -25.83 -4.20 9.07
C VAL A 4 -26.46 -5.21 8.12
N SER A 5 -26.85 -4.77 6.93
CA SER A 5 -27.23 -5.64 5.81
C SER A 5 -26.01 -5.91 4.95
N VAL A 6 -25.58 -7.15 4.84
CA VAL A 6 -24.56 -7.57 3.88
C VAL A 6 -25.26 -8.19 2.68
N ILE A 7 -24.90 -7.73 1.48
CA ILE A 7 -25.50 -8.16 0.21
C ILE A 7 -24.44 -8.86 -0.62
N THR A 8 -24.70 -10.11 -0.99
CA THR A 8 -23.91 -10.86 -1.97
C THR A 8 -24.72 -10.98 -3.28
N VAL A 9 -24.05 -10.69 -4.38
CA VAL A 9 -24.57 -10.94 -5.72
C VAL A 9 -23.71 -12.00 -6.39
N VAL A 10 -24.34 -12.95 -7.08
CA VAL A 10 -23.66 -14.08 -7.71
C VAL A 10 -24.31 -14.49 -9.02
N PHE A 11 -23.52 -14.98 -9.96
CA PHE A 11 -23.97 -15.62 -11.18
C PHE A 11 -22.93 -16.65 -11.64
N ASN A 12 -23.31 -17.94 -11.68
CA ASN A 12 -22.49 -19.07 -12.09
C ASN A 12 -21.10 -19.10 -11.43
N ASP A 13 -21.07 -19.14 -10.09
CA ASP A 13 -19.82 -19.20 -9.32
C ASP A 13 -19.94 -20.18 -8.14
N VAL A 14 -20.23 -21.44 -8.48
CA VAL A 14 -20.34 -22.56 -7.53
C VAL A 14 -19.09 -22.77 -6.68
N LYS A 15 -17.92 -22.36 -7.20
CA LYS A 15 -16.63 -22.56 -6.54
C LYS A 15 -16.43 -21.67 -5.32
N HIS A 16 -16.94 -20.44 -5.36
CA HIS A 16 -16.59 -19.42 -4.37
C HIS A 16 -17.76 -19.03 -3.46
N ILE A 17 -19.01 -19.27 -3.86
CA ILE A 17 -20.19 -18.83 -3.13
C ILE A 17 -20.19 -19.34 -1.68
N LYS A 18 -19.81 -20.59 -1.44
CA LYS A 18 -19.75 -21.16 -0.11
C LYS A 18 -18.79 -20.40 0.81
N ASP A 19 -17.58 -20.16 0.37
CA ASP A 19 -16.54 -19.48 1.16
C ASP A 19 -16.94 -18.04 1.46
N THR A 20 -17.58 -17.35 0.50
CA THR A 20 -18.13 -16.02 0.71
C THR A 20 -19.21 -16.02 1.79
N MET A 21 -20.16 -16.95 1.73
CA MET A 21 -21.23 -17.06 2.72
C MET A 21 -20.70 -17.40 4.13
N GLU A 22 -19.80 -18.37 4.23
CA GLU A 22 -19.17 -18.73 5.50
C GLU A 22 -18.40 -17.55 6.11
N SER A 23 -17.72 -16.75 5.30
CA SER A 23 -17.04 -15.54 5.75
C SER A 23 -17.97 -14.50 6.37
N PHE A 24 -19.22 -14.41 5.92
CA PHE A 24 -20.25 -13.59 6.59
C PHE A 24 -20.73 -14.25 7.88
N PHE A 25 -20.99 -15.55 7.86
CA PHE A 25 -21.54 -16.24 9.04
C PHE A 25 -20.57 -16.31 10.20
N SER A 26 -19.25 -16.27 9.94
CA SER A 26 -18.21 -16.23 10.97
C SER A 26 -18.11 -14.88 11.68
N GLN A 27 -18.70 -13.80 11.14
CA GLN A 27 -18.60 -12.48 11.75
C GLN A 27 -19.22 -12.44 13.16
N THR A 28 -18.48 -11.86 14.11
CA THR A 28 -18.89 -11.77 15.54
C THR A 28 -19.99 -10.76 15.80
N TYR A 29 -20.16 -9.76 14.92
CA TYR A 29 -21.20 -8.75 15.06
C TYR A 29 -22.60 -9.36 15.00
N GLU A 30 -23.39 -9.22 16.08
CA GLU A 30 -24.67 -9.93 16.23
C GLU A 30 -25.79 -9.31 15.39
N ASN A 31 -25.89 -7.96 15.35
CA ASN A 31 -27.01 -7.28 14.68
C ASN A 31 -26.75 -7.13 13.16
N LYS A 32 -26.73 -8.26 12.47
CA LYS A 32 -26.49 -8.34 11.02
C LYS A 32 -27.54 -9.19 10.33
N GLU A 33 -27.73 -8.93 9.05
CA GLU A 33 -28.54 -9.76 8.16
C GLU A 33 -27.81 -10.03 6.85
N TYR A 34 -28.15 -11.15 6.23
CA TYR A 34 -27.53 -11.56 5.00
C TYR A 34 -28.55 -11.71 3.87
N ILE A 35 -28.26 -11.07 2.74
CA ILE A 35 -29.08 -11.07 1.54
C ILE A 35 -28.27 -11.62 0.38
N VAL A 36 -28.79 -12.61 -0.32
CA VAL A 36 -28.13 -13.21 -1.47
C VAL A 36 -29.01 -13.10 -2.72
N ILE A 37 -28.48 -12.50 -3.75
CA ILE A 37 -29.15 -12.35 -5.06
C ILE A 37 -28.39 -13.16 -6.10
N ASP A 38 -28.99 -14.22 -6.58
CA ASP A 38 -28.47 -15.05 -7.65
C ASP A 38 -29.13 -14.70 -8.99
N GLY A 39 -28.33 -14.42 -10.00
CA GLY A 39 -28.75 -14.03 -11.35
C GLY A 39 -29.34 -15.16 -12.20
N GLY A 40 -29.79 -16.25 -11.57
CA GLY A 40 -30.33 -17.42 -12.25
C GLY A 40 -29.22 -18.38 -12.66
N SER A 41 -28.33 -18.75 -11.76
CA SER A 41 -27.22 -19.68 -11.97
C SER A 41 -27.69 -21.09 -12.33
N THR A 42 -26.89 -21.78 -13.14
CA THR A 42 -27.16 -23.14 -13.63
C THR A 42 -26.02 -24.14 -13.41
N ASP A 43 -25.00 -23.72 -12.66
CA ASP A 43 -23.75 -24.48 -12.43
C ASP A 43 -23.71 -25.19 -11.06
N GLY A 44 -24.79 -25.14 -10.26
CA GLY A 44 -24.84 -25.68 -8.91
C GLY A 44 -24.74 -24.58 -7.82
N THR A 45 -24.58 -23.31 -8.20
CA THR A 45 -24.54 -22.16 -7.27
C THR A 45 -25.83 -22.06 -6.46
N LYS A 46 -26.98 -22.18 -7.13
CA LYS A 46 -28.32 -22.08 -6.52
C LYS A 46 -28.51 -23.13 -5.42
N GLU A 47 -28.15 -24.38 -5.68
CA GLU A 47 -28.28 -25.51 -4.76
C GLU A 47 -27.45 -25.29 -3.48
N ILE A 48 -26.28 -24.65 -3.61
CA ILE A 48 -25.50 -24.26 -2.42
C ILE A 48 -26.23 -23.18 -1.62
N ILE A 49 -26.77 -22.15 -2.26
CA ILE A 49 -27.54 -21.09 -1.58
C ILE A 49 -28.74 -21.69 -0.84
N GLU A 50 -29.47 -22.59 -1.46
CA GLU A 50 -30.61 -23.29 -0.88
C GLU A 50 -30.27 -24.03 0.43
N CYS A 51 -29.07 -24.59 0.54
CA CYS A 51 -28.59 -25.23 1.78
C CYS A 51 -28.46 -24.24 2.96
N TYR A 52 -28.38 -22.95 2.71
CA TYR A 52 -28.26 -21.91 3.72
C TYR A 52 -29.54 -21.06 3.89
N ALA A 53 -30.63 -21.39 3.17
CA ALA A 53 -31.83 -20.58 3.08
C ALA A 53 -32.40 -20.16 4.43
N ASP A 54 -32.39 -21.06 5.42
CA ASP A 54 -32.90 -20.79 6.79
C ASP A 54 -32.07 -19.77 7.58
N ARG A 55 -30.84 -19.47 7.10
CA ARG A 55 -29.93 -18.49 7.72
C ARG A 55 -29.90 -17.15 6.99
N LEU A 56 -30.61 -17.03 5.85
CA LEU A 56 -30.67 -15.84 5.02
C LEU A 56 -31.88 -15.01 5.38
N ALA A 57 -31.70 -13.70 5.51
CA ALA A 57 -32.83 -12.78 5.69
C ALA A 57 -33.68 -12.68 4.41
N TYR A 58 -33.02 -12.78 3.26
CA TYR A 58 -33.65 -12.84 1.94
C TYR A 58 -32.72 -13.47 0.92
N TRP A 59 -33.26 -14.23 0.00
CA TRP A 59 -32.56 -14.66 -1.19
C TRP A 59 -33.52 -14.90 -2.37
N CYS A 60 -33.00 -14.78 -3.58
CA CYS A 60 -33.71 -15.18 -4.80
C CYS A 60 -32.71 -15.66 -5.86
N SER A 61 -33.22 -16.51 -6.76
CA SER A 61 -32.48 -17.00 -7.92
C SER A 61 -33.36 -16.81 -9.15
N GLU A 62 -33.09 -15.76 -9.90
CA GLU A 62 -33.83 -15.41 -11.11
C GLU A 62 -32.95 -14.61 -12.08
N PRO A 63 -33.17 -14.70 -13.40
CA PRO A 63 -32.44 -13.88 -14.36
C PRO A 63 -32.55 -12.39 -14.04
N ASP A 64 -31.43 -11.69 -14.15
CA ASP A 64 -31.32 -10.26 -13.89
C ASP A 64 -30.64 -9.50 -15.04
N GLY A 65 -30.62 -8.17 -14.95
CA GLY A 65 -29.94 -7.27 -15.88
C GLY A 65 -28.44 -7.11 -15.64
N GLY A 66 -27.82 -8.00 -14.84
CA GLY A 66 -26.41 -8.00 -14.47
C GLY A 66 -26.16 -7.50 -13.05
N ILE A 67 -24.88 -7.47 -12.64
CA ILE A 67 -24.42 -7.26 -11.26
C ILE A 67 -25.09 -6.07 -10.54
N TYR A 68 -25.29 -4.95 -11.21
CA TYR A 68 -25.87 -3.75 -10.59
C TYR A 68 -27.40 -3.82 -10.46
N ASP A 69 -28.07 -4.58 -11.30
CA ASP A 69 -29.48 -4.89 -11.14
C ASP A 69 -29.69 -5.79 -9.91
N ALA A 70 -28.87 -6.83 -9.79
CA ALA A 70 -28.84 -7.69 -8.61
C ALA A 70 -28.54 -6.90 -7.33
N MET A 71 -27.54 -5.99 -7.36
CA MET A 71 -27.23 -5.11 -6.23
C MET A 71 -28.42 -4.21 -5.85
N ASN A 72 -29.11 -3.60 -6.80
CA ASN A 72 -30.31 -2.80 -6.54
C ASN A 72 -31.44 -3.63 -5.95
N LYS A 73 -31.65 -4.87 -6.41
CA LYS A 73 -32.61 -5.82 -5.78
C LYS A 73 -32.22 -6.06 -4.32
N GLY A 74 -30.95 -6.35 -4.04
CA GLY A 74 -30.46 -6.55 -2.67
C GLY A 74 -30.69 -5.33 -1.79
N ILE A 75 -30.43 -4.10 -2.28
CA ILE A 75 -30.69 -2.84 -1.57
C ILE A 75 -32.17 -2.71 -1.19
N SER A 76 -33.09 -3.13 -2.06
CA SER A 76 -34.55 -3.02 -1.83
C SER A 76 -35.02 -3.93 -0.69
N HIS A 77 -34.36 -5.06 -0.49
CA HIS A 77 -34.67 -6.03 0.58
C HIS A 77 -33.88 -5.80 1.89
N ALA A 78 -32.85 -4.97 1.86
CA ALA A 78 -32.07 -4.64 3.05
C ALA A 78 -32.93 -3.90 4.10
N THR A 79 -32.88 -4.34 5.36
CA THR A 79 -33.62 -3.71 6.48
C THR A 79 -32.69 -3.05 7.48
N GLY A 80 -31.37 -3.22 7.34
CA GLY A 80 -30.37 -2.64 8.23
C GLY A 80 -30.17 -1.13 8.06
N ASP A 81 -29.49 -0.54 9.01
CA ASP A 81 -29.10 0.88 9.01
C ASP A 81 -27.92 1.13 8.06
N TRP A 82 -27.07 0.11 7.90
CA TRP A 82 -25.89 0.13 7.04
C TRP A 82 -25.94 -0.99 6.02
N ILE A 83 -25.40 -0.74 4.82
CA ILE A 83 -25.26 -1.70 3.73
C ILE A 83 -23.78 -1.91 3.44
N ASN A 84 -23.38 -3.17 3.31
CA ASN A 84 -22.08 -3.59 2.77
C ASN A 84 -22.31 -4.58 1.62
N PHE A 85 -21.45 -4.53 0.61
CA PHE A 85 -21.45 -5.50 -0.50
C PHE A 85 -20.28 -6.45 -0.34
N LEU A 86 -20.57 -7.73 -0.20
CA LEU A 86 -19.63 -8.83 -0.20
C LEU A 86 -19.87 -9.67 -1.44
N ASN A 87 -19.28 -9.31 -2.57
CA ASN A 87 -19.52 -10.03 -3.84
C ASN A 87 -19.01 -11.47 -3.76
N CYS A 88 -19.61 -12.37 -4.54
CA CYS A 88 -19.14 -13.74 -4.63
C CYS A 88 -17.67 -13.79 -5.03
N GLY A 89 -16.89 -14.60 -4.30
CA GLY A 89 -15.43 -14.66 -4.39
C GLY A 89 -14.68 -13.75 -3.44
N ASP A 90 -15.34 -12.73 -2.87
CA ASP A 90 -14.75 -11.89 -1.83
C ASP A 90 -15.04 -12.47 -0.43
N ARG A 91 -14.23 -12.12 0.57
CA ARG A 91 -14.40 -12.52 1.98
C ARG A 91 -13.96 -11.42 2.94
N PHE A 92 -14.49 -11.38 4.13
CA PHE A 92 -14.00 -10.47 5.17
C PHE A 92 -12.59 -10.88 5.61
N CYS A 93 -11.76 -9.90 6.00
CA CYS A 93 -10.37 -10.16 6.41
C CYS A 93 -10.26 -10.86 7.77
N ALA A 94 -11.24 -10.68 8.66
CA ALA A 94 -11.28 -11.30 9.99
C ALA A 94 -12.71 -11.45 10.47
N ASP A 95 -12.96 -12.32 11.46
CA ASP A 95 -14.29 -12.59 11.99
C ASP A 95 -14.90 -11.41 12.76
N ASP A 96 -14.09 -10.45 13.20
CA ASP A 96 -14.50 -9.23 13.91
C ASP A 96 -14.49 -7.96 13.02
N THR A 97 -14.42 -8.13 11.69
CA THR A 97 -14.30 -7.01 10.76
C THR A 97 -15.50 -6.06 10.84
N ILE A 98 -16.72 -6.60 10.80
CA ILE A 98 -17.95 -5.76 10.89
C ILE A 98 -18.01 -5.03 12.22
N GLU A 99 -17.71 -5.72 13.33
CA GLU A 99 -17.70 -5.13 14.67
C GLU A 99 -16.73 -3.94 14.75
N LYS A 100 -15.49 -4.13 14.33
CA LYS A 100 -14.47 -3.07 14.31
C LYS A 100 -14.88 -1.87 13.47
N VAL A 101 -15.54 -2.08 12.33
CA VAL A 101 -16.02 -0.97 11.49
C VAL A 101 -17.19 -0.25 12.15
N MET A 102 -18.12 -0.99 12.76
CA MET A 102 -19.30 -0.41 13.40
C MET A 102 -18.96 0.42 14.65
N ASP A 103 -17.85 0.17 15.32
CA ASP A 103 -17.35 1.03 16.40
C ASP A 103 -17.16 2.48 15.96
N TYR A 104 -16.90 2.71 14.68
CA TYR A 104 -16.75 4.05 14.12
C TYR A 104 -18.06 4.71 13.69
N SER A 105 -19.18 3.98 13.70
CA SER A 105 -20.51 4.51 13.35
C SER A 105 -21.15 5.28 14.51
N ASN A 106 -20.85 4.87 15.75
CA ASN A 106 -21.50 5.36 16.95
C ASN A 106 -21.36 6.89 17.13
N GLY A 107 -22.51 7.57 17.21
CA GLY A 107 -22.58 9.02 17.45
C GLY A 107 -22.09 9.91 16.32
N SER A 108 -21.81 9.36 15.14
CA SER A 108 -21.28 10.10 14.01
C SER A 108 -22.35 10.46 12.97
N THR A 109 -22.19 11.63 12.34
CA THR A 109 -22.99 12.08 11.18
C THR A 109 -22.49 11.51 9.86
N VAL A 110 -21.71 10.43 9.88
CA VAL A 110 -21.05 9.81 8.73
C VAL A 110 -22.06 9.06 7.88
N ASP A 111 -21.94 9.21 6.55
CA ASP A 111 -22.77 8.49 5.56
C ASP A 111 -22.07 7.25 5.00
N VAL A 112 -20.74 7.30 4.90
CA VAL A 112 -19.90 6.24 4.32
C VAL A 112 -18.68 6.01 5.19
N ILE A 113 -18.50 4.80 5.70
CA ILE A 113 -17.27 4.34 6.37
C ILE A 113 -16.53 3.43 5.39
N TYR A 114 -15.24 3.64 5.15
CA TYR A 114 -14.47 2.81 4.24
C TYR A 114 -13.08 2.47 4.77
N GLY A 115 -12.61 1.29 4.43
CA GLY A 115 -11.32 0.78 4.87
C GLY A 115 -10.46 0.26 3.73
N ASN A 116 -9.40 -0.47 4.09
CA ASN A 116 -8.45 -1.02 3.16
C ASN A 116 -8.97 -2.34 2.56
N SER A 117 -8.32 -2.78 1.48
CA SER A 117 -8.57 -4.08 0.86
C SER A 117 -7.30 -4.91 0.75
N ILE A 118 -7.47 -6.21 0.62
CA ILE A 118 -6.39 -7.15 0.33
C ILE A 118 -6.72 -7.84 -0.99
N SER A 119 -5.83 -7.78 -1.98
CA SER A 119 -5.98 -8.56 -3.22
C SER A 119 -5.31 -9.91 -3.09
N ASP A 120 -6.04 -10.95 -3.46
CA ASP A 120 -5.54 -12.31 -3.57
C ASP A 120 -5.34 -12.65 -5.06
N ASN A 121 -4.11 -12.97 -5.45
CA ASN A 121 -3.79 -13.39 -6.82
C ASN A 121 -3.46 -14.90 -6.90
N GLY A 122 -3.82 -15.68 -5.87
CA GLY A 122 -3.53 -17.10 -5.75
C GLY A 122 -2.07 -17.44 -5.41
N ILE A 123 -1.16 -16.45 -5.36
CA ILE A 123 0.26 -16.60 -5.04
C ILE A 123 0.61 -15.83 -3.77
N GLN A 124 0.09 -14.63 -3.64
CA GLN A 124 0.35 -13.74 -2.49
C GLN A 124 -0.81 -12.80 -2.23
N LEU A 125 -0.96 -12.40 -0.98
CA LEU A 125 -1.89 -11.38 -0.53
C LEU A 125 -1.21 -10.02 -0.58
N ASN A 126 -1.82 -9.06 -1.29
CA ASN A 126 -1.29 -7.70 -1.40
C ASN A 126 -2.25 -6.70 -0.77
N ARG A 127 -1.85 -6.09 0.33
CA ARG A 127 -2.63 -5.05 1.00
C ARG A 127 -2.67 -3.78 0.16
N GLN A 128 -3.86 -3.22 0.00
CA GLN A 128 -4.11 -1.96 -0.69
C GLN A 128 -4.74 -0.97 0.29
N GLU A 129 -3.99 0.05 0.64
CA GLU A 129 -4.47 1.08 1.56
C GLU A 129 -5.40 2.06 0.85
N ALA A 130 -6.59 2.29 1.41
CA ALA A 130 -7.50 3.32 0.98
C ALA A 130 -6.92 4.72 1.22
N SER A 131 -7.20 5.69 0.36
CA SER A 131 -6.68 7.05 0.54
C SER A 131 -7.39 7.78 1.68
N ASN A 132 -6.64 8.60 2.43
CA ASN A 132 -7.20 9.56 3.38
C ASN A 132 -7.69 10.85 2.69
N ASP A 133 -7.22 11.11 1.47
CA ASP A 133 -7.59 12.29 0.71
C ASP A 133 -8.89 12.03 -0.06
N ILE A 134 -10.01 12.46 0.52
CA ILE A 134 -11.34 12.31 -0.07
C ILE A 134 -11.48 13.11 -1.38
N ASP A 135 -10.73 14.18 -1.56
CA ASP A 135 -10.77 14.99 -2.78
C ASP A 135 -10.25 14.26 -4.02
N LEU A 136 -9.52 13.16 -3.83
CA LEU A 136 -9.13 12.30 -4.93
C LEU A 136 -10.32 11.60 -5.60
N LEU A 137 -11.48 11.49 -4.92
CA LEU A 137 -12.73 11.04 -5.56
C LEU A 137 -13.14 11.90 -6.75
N LYS A 138 -12.65 13.13 -6.87
CA LYS A 138 -12.84 13.97 -8.07
C LYS A 138 -12.21 13.38 -9.33
N TYR A 139 -11.32 12.40 -9.18
CA TYR A 139 -10.48 11.87 -10.26
C TYR A 139 -10.55 10.35 -10.41
N GLU A 140 -10.58 9.61 -9.30
CA GLU A 140 -10.55 8.14 -9.28
C GLU A 140 -11.17 7.57 -8.00
N ALA A 141 -11.54 6.29 -8.01
CA ALA A 141 -11.94 5.56 -6.81
C ALA A 141 -10.75 5.46 -5.83
N ILE A 142 -10.97 5.83 -4.57
CA ILE A 142 -9.94 5.87 -3.51
C ILE A 142 -9.98 4.66 -2.58
N TYR A 143 -10.98 3.83 -2.69
CA TYR A 143 -11.15 2.56 -1.98
C TYR A 143 -11.95 1.59 -2.87
N ARG A 144 -11.92 0.31 -2.54
CA ARG A 144 -12.71 -0.71 -3.20
C ARG A 144 -14.14 -0.69 -2.68
N HIS A 145 -15.12 -0.75 -3.55
CA HIS A 145 -16.55 -0.64 -3.22
C HIS A 145 -16.97 -1.59 -2.07
N GLY A 146 -16.62 -2.88 -2.14
CA GLY A 146 -16.92 -3.85 -1.08
C GLY A 146 -16.31 -3.52 0.28
N CYS A 147 -15.25 -2.69 0.33
CA CYS A 147 -14.63 -2.25 1.58
C CYS A 147 -15.31 -1.03 2.20
N SER A 148 -16.54 -0.71 1.83
CA SER A 148 -17.33 0.37 2.40
C SER A 148 -18.63 -0.11 3.05
N PHE A 149 -19.01 0.59 4.11
CA PHE A 149 -20.29 0.50 4.77
C PHE A 149 -21.02 1.82 4.54
N ILE A 150 -22.16 1.78 3.89
CA ILE A 150 -22.91 2.97 3.47
C ILE A 150 -24.23 2.98 4.23
N LYS A 151 -24.63 4.13 4.80
CA LYS A 151 -25.96 4.24 5.42
C LYS A 151 -27.04 3.82 4.42
N ALA A 152 -27.94 2.95 4.83
CA ALA A 152 -28.97 2.41 3.95
C ALA A 152 -29.83 3.51 3.32
N LYS A 153 -30.15 4.57 4.08
CA LYS A 153 -30.85 5.75 3.57
C LYS A 153 -30.07 6.42 2.44
N THR A 154 -28.77 6.60 2.61
CA THR A 154 -27.88 7.19 1.62
C THR A 154 -27.78 6.30 0.38
N GLN A 155 -27.53 4.99 0.54
CA GLN A 155 -27.45 4.07 -0.61
C GLN A 155 -28.74 4.03 -1.42
N ARG A 156 -29.94 4.03 -0.77
CA ARG A 156 -31.23 4.10 -1.46
C ARG A 156 -31.45 5.40 -2.20
N SER A 157 -30.89 6.52 -1.75
CA SER A 157 -30.93 7.81 -2.46
C SER A 157 -30.00 7.86 -3.68
N PHE A 158 -28.99 6.98 -3.72
CA PHE A 158 -28.01 6.90 -4.81
C PHE A 158 -27.91 5.47 -5.38
N PRO A 159 -29.01 4.88 -5.92
CA PRO A 159 -28.98 3.55 -6.50
C PRO A 159 -28.07 3.50 -7.72
N TYR A 160 -27.70 2.29 -8.14
CA TYR A 160 -26.94 2.10 -9.38
C TYR A 160 -27.84 2.35 -10.59
N ASP A 161 -27.46 3.31 -11.41
CA ASP A 161 -28.21 3.68 -12.61
C ASP A 161 -27.85 2.74 -13.77
N THR A 162 -28.57 1.62 -13.87
CA THR A 162 -28.32 0.58 -14.87
C THR A 162 -28.50 1.08 -16.31
N SER A 163 -29.25 2.18 -16.54
CA SER A 163 -29.36 2.79 -17.87
C SER A 163 -28.01 3.29 -18.41
N LYS A 164 -27.04 3.54 -17.53
CA LYS A 164 -25.70 4.02 -17.87
C LYS A 164 -24.69 2.90 -18.09
N ILE A 165 -25.09 1.62 -18.05
CA ILE A 165 -24.15 0.49 -18.17
C ILE A 165 -23.32 0.55 -19.46
N ASN A 166 -23.92 0.94 -20.57
CA ASN A 166 -23.22 1.10 -21.85
C ASN A 166 -22.19 2.25 -21.84
N LYS A 167 -22.35 3.23 -20.95
CA LYS A 167 -21.47 4.39 -20.84
C LYS A 167 -20.34 4.20 -19.85
N TYR A 168 -20.61 3.55 -18.71
CA TYR A 168 -19.70 3.41 -17.58
C TYR A 168 -19.28 1.97 -17.28
N GLY A 169 -19.87 0.99 -17.96
CA GLY A 169 -19.53 -0.43 -17.80
C GLY A 169 -19.60 -0.87 -16.35
N PHE A 170 -18.52 -1.46 -15.88
CA PHE A 170 -18.38 -1.98 -14.52
C PHE A 170 -18.03 -0.91 -13.46
N ALA A 171 -18.18 0.39 -13.73
CA ALA A 171 -17.86 1.48 -12.80
C ALA A 171 -19.10 2.23 -12.30
N LEU A 172 -20.28 1.59 -12.30
CA LEU A 172 -21.50 2.21 -11.76
C LEU A 172 -21.46 2.33 -10.22
N ASP A 173 -20.67 1.50 -9.55
CA ASP A 173 -20.35 1.64 -8.13
C ASP A 173 -19.63 2.98 -7.88
N TYR A 174 -18.62 3.30 -8.69
CA TYR A 174 -17.94 4.58 -8.61
C TYR A 174 -18.86 5.75 -8.98
N ASP A 175 -19.77 5.60 -9.95
CA ASP A 175 -20.78 6.63 -10.27
C ASP A 175 -21.67 6.93 -9.04
N SER A 176 -22.13 5.89 -8.34
CA SER A 176 -22.91 6.04 -7.11
C SER A 176 -22.12 6.77 -6.01
N ILE A 177 -20.90 6.31 -5.72
CA ILE A 177 -19.99 6.92 -4.74
C ILE A 177 -19.67 8.38 -5.11
N TYR A 178 -19.42 8.65 -6.40
CA TYR A 178 -19.12 10.00 -6.87
C TYR A 178 -20.31 10.96 -6.71
N ARG A 179 -21.54 10.48 -6.96
CA ARG A 179 -22.76 11.27 -6.69
C ARG A 179 -22.93 11.58 -5.21
N MET A 180 -22.69 10.60 -4.32
CA MET A 180 -22.68 10.82 -2.87
C MET A 180 -21.64 11.88 -2.47
N TYR A 181 -20.41 11.77 -2.98
CA TYR A 181 -19.38 12.75 -2.72
C TYR A 181 -19.77 14.16 -3.19
N HIS A 182 -20.33 14.28 -4.39
CA HIS A 182 -20.67 15.57 -4.99
C HIS A 182 -21.85 16.27 -4.31
N THR A 183 -22.74 15.51 -3.68
CA THR A 183 -23.87 16.03 -2.89
C THR A 183 -23.51 16.33 -1.43
N GLY A 184 -22.26 16.13 -1.02
CA GLY A 184 -21.77 16.49 0.31
C GLY A 184 -21.98 15.42 1.38
N CYS A 185 -22.20 14.15 1.02
CA CYS A 185 -22.19 13.05 1.98
C CYS A 185 -20.85 12.98 2.73
N VAL A 186 -20.90 12.61 3.99
CA VAL A 186 -19.74 12.57 4.89
C VAL A 186 -19.07 11.19 4.83
N PHE A 187 -17.81 11.18 4.44
CA PHE A 187 -16.98 9.98 4.32
C PHE A 187 -15.98 9.89 5.47
N LYS A 188 -15.79 8.69 6.02
CA LYS A 188 -14.80 8.42 7.09
C LYS A 188 -13.93 7.23 6.74
N LYS A 189 -12.63 7.46 6.57
CA LYS A 189 -11.66 6.37 6.46
C LYS A 189 -11.38 5.75 7.81
N VAL A 190 -11.28 4.41 7.83
CA VAL A 190 -10.79 3.62 8.96
C VAL A 190 -9.56 2.82 8.56
N SER A 191 -8.66 2.56 9.52
CA SER A 191 -7.43 1.79 9.28
C SER A 191 -7.66 0.29 9.46
N ILE A 192 -8.77 -0.23 8.92
CA ILE A 192 -9.18 -1.62 9.00
C ILE A 192 -9.06 -2.24 7.62
N ASP A 193 -8.50 -3.44 7.54
CA ASP A 193 -8.52 -4.27 6.34
C ASP A 193 -9.88 -4.98 6.31
N VAL A 194 -10.74 -4.62 5.34
CA VAL A 194 -12.15 -5.01 5.35
C VAL A 194 -12.38 -6.31 4.59
N GLN A 195 -11.95 -6.36 3.34
CA GLN A 195 -12.20 -7.53 2.48
C GLN A 195 -10.95 -7.98 1.75
N ILE A 196 -10.85 -9.31 1.59
CA ILE A 196 -9.96 -9.98 0.65
C ILE A 196 -10.74 -10.24 -0.62
N TYR A 197 -10.20 -9.83 -1.76
CA TYR A 197 -10.83 -10.02 -3.05
C TYR A 197 -9.91 -10.70 -4.05
N GLN A 198 -10.48 -11.43 -5.01
CA GLN A 198 -9.71 -12.04 -6.09
C GLN A 198 -9.23 -10.99 -7.08
N ALA A 199 -7.93 -11.02 -7.42
CA ALA A 199 -7.31 -10.07 -8.33
C ALA A 199 -7.79 -10.21 -9.78
N GLU A 200 -8.35 -11.36 -10.14
CA GLU A 200 -8.87 -11.68 -11.47
C GLU A 200 -10.36 -11.33 -11.55
N GLY A 201 -10.70 -10.13 -11.99
CA GLY A 201 -12.09 -9.70 -12.16
C GLY A 201 -12.27 -8.79 -13.36
N VAL A 202 -13.53 -8.48 -13.72
CA VAL A 202 -13.90 -7.62 -14.86
C VAL A 202 -13.26 -6.22 -14.73
N SER A 203 -13.04 -5.74 -13.49
CA SER A 203 -12.37 -4.47 -13.18
C SER A 203 -10.83 -4.50 -13.32
N ALA A 204 -10.23 -5.65 -13.61
CA ALA A 204 -8.76 -5.77 -13.78
C ALA A 204 -8.22 -5.01 -15.00
N ASN A 205 -9.09 -4.58 -15.92
CA ASN A 205 -8.69 -3.78 -17.07
C ASN A 205 -8.48 -2.31 -16.68
N TYR A 206 -7.24 -1.99 -16.30
CA TYR A 206 -6.84 -0.64 -15.85
C TYR A 206 -7.25 0.48 -16.82
N PHE A 207 -7.08 0.27 -18.13
CA PHE A 207 -7.40 1.30 -19.13
C PHE A 207 -8.91 1.60 -19.18
N LYS A 208 -9.75 0.55 -19.15
CA LYS A 208 -11.20 0.71 -19.10
C LYS A 208 -11.65 1.39 -17.82
N SER A 209 -11.11 0.98 -16.67
CA SER A 209 -11.38 1.62 -15.38
C SER A 209 -11.03 3.11 -15.41
N LEU A 210 -9.82 3.46 -15.88
CA LEU A 210 -9.39 4.85 -15.98
C LEU A 210 -10.31 5.68 -16.92
N LEU A 211 -10.73 5.11 -18.05
CA LEU A 211 -11.62 5.76 -19.00
C LEU A 211 -13.03 5.98 -18.41
N TYR A 212 -13.58 4.98 -17.73
CA TYR A 212 -14.89 5.10 -17.09
C TYR A 212 -14.87 6.12 -15.96
N ASN A 213 -13.83 6.11 -15.10
CA ASN A 213 -13.65 7.11 -14.05
C ASN A 213 -13.57 8.53 -14.64
N PHE A 214 -12.82 8.72 -15.72
CA PHE A 214 -12.75 10.00 -16.41
C PHE A 214 -14.13 10.43 -16.96
N ARG A 215 -14.89 9.53 -17.61
CA ARG A 215 -16.23 9.82 -18.12
C ARG A 215 -17.22 10.18 -17.01
N ILE A 216 -17.17 9.49 -15.86
CA ILE A 216 -18.03 9.75 -14.71
C ILE A 216 -17.70 11.13 -14.13
N THR A 217 -16.45 11.41 -13.87
CA THR A 217 -16.04 12.65 -13.19
C THR A 217 -16.26 13.90 -14.05
N THR A 218 -16.09 13.82 -15.38
CA THR A 218 -16.23 14.96 -16.27
C THR A 218 -17.66 15.51 -16.39
N GLN A 219 -18.69 14.78 -15.91
CA GLN A 219 -20.06 15.29 -15.88
C GLN A 219 -20.25 16.50 -14.96
N TYR A 220 -19.33 16.69 -13.98
CA TYR A 220 -19.44 17.67 -12.90
C TYR A 220 -18.40 18.80 -13.01
N GLY A 221 -17.99 19.16 -14.22
CA GLY A 221 -17.07 20.28 -14.45
C GLY A 221 -15.59 19.97 -14.18
N GLU A 222 -14.75 21.02 -14.17
CA GLU A 222 -13.28 20.93 -14.00
C GLU A 222 -12.54 20.04 -15.01
N ASN A 223 -13.07 19.95 -16.23
CA ASN A 223 -12.66 18.97 -17.24
C ASN A 223 -11.15 19.05 -17.60
N ILE A 224 -10.55 20.25 -17.54
CA ILE A 224 -9.10 20.41 -17.85
C ILE A 224 -8.23 19.73 -16.78
N LYS A 225 -8.57 19.88 -15.49
CA LYS A 225 -7.83 19.23 -14.40
C LYS A 225 -7.98 17.71 -14.47
N LYS A 226 -9.20 17.23 -14.73
CA LYS A 226 -9.53 15.80 -14.88
C LYS A 226 -8.83 15.20 -16.09
N LEU A 227 -8.80 15.91 -17.24
CA LEU A 227 -8.07 15.49 -18.42
C LEU A 227 -6.55 15.39 -18.14
N ARG A 228 -5.96 16.38 -17.46
CA ARG A 228 -4.54 16.32 -17.07
C ARG A 228 -4.25 15.13 -16.17
N PHE A 229 -5.11 14.86 -15.19
CA PHE A 229 -4.99 13.69 -14.32
C PHE A 229 -5.07 12.38 -15.13
N PHE A 230 -6.08 12.24 -15.97
CA PHE A 230 -6.27 11.09 -16.87
C PHE A 230 -5.02 10.85 -17.75
N LEU A 231 -4.54 11.89 -18.45
CA LEU A 231 -3.36 11.78 -19.30
C LEU A 231 -2.11 11.41 -18.51
N ARG A 232 -1.91 11.98 -17.32
CA ARG A 232 -0.79 11.64 -16.44
C ARG A 232 -0.84 10.17 -16.00
N ARG A 233 -2.02 9.66 -15.62
CA ARG A 233 -2.20 8.24 -15.24
C ARG A 233 -1.98 7.31 -16.42
N LEU A 234 -2.54 7.66 -17.59
CA LEU A 234 -2.37 6.91 -18.82
C LEU A 234 -0.89 6.82 -19.24
N LEU A 235 -0.19 7.95 -19.30
CA LEU A 235 1.24 7.99 -19.60
C LEU A 235 2.06 7.18 -18.59
N SER A 236 1.77 7.33 -17.30
CA SER A 236 2.44 6.53 -16.26
C SER A 236 2.24 5.03 -16.46
N HIS A 237 1.04 4.59 -16.84
CA HIS A 237 0.74 3.19 -17.11
C HIS A 237 1.48 2.68 -18.37
N LEU A 238 1.42 3.43 -19.47
CA LEU A 238 2.11 3.09 -20.72
C LEU A 238 3.63 3.01 -20.53
N VAL A 239 4.19 3.97 -19.79
CA VAL A 239 5.64 3.99 -19.49
C VAL A 239 6.03 2.78 -18.64
N LYS A 240 5.25 2.43 -17.62
CA LYS A 240 5.53 1.26 -16.76
C LYS A 240 5.45 -0.08 -17.52
N ARG A 241 4.59 -0.20 -18.52
CA ARG A 241 4.44 -1.41 -19.35
C ARG A 241 5.44 -1.50 -20.49
N ASN A 242 6.07 -0.37 -20.88
CA ASN A 242 7.01 -0.35 -22.00
C ASN A 242 8.29 -1.12 -21.63
N ILE A 243 8.61 -2.15 -22.40
CA ILE A 243 9.79 -2.98 -22.21
C ILE A 243 11.08 -2.16 -22.26
N ILE A 244 11.16 -1.17 -23.17
CA ILE A 244 12.31 -0.29 -23.31
C ILE A 244 12.52 0.51 -22.03
N PHE A 245 11.45 1.05 -21.45
CA PHE A 245 11.53 1.79 -20.19
C PHE A 245 12.00 0.91 -19.03
N ARG A 246 11.52 -0.34 -18.96
CA ARG A 246 11.96 -1.31 -17.95
C ARG A 246 13.45 -1.64 -18.12
N ILE A 247 13.90 -1.89 -19.35
CA ILE A 247 15.31 -2.14 -19.67
C ILE A 247 16.16 -0.92 -19.34
N THR A 248 15.75 0.28 -19.76
CA THR A 248 16.47 1.53 -19.47
C THR A 248 16.56 1.78 -17.96
N ARG A 249 15.48 1.53 -17.23
CA ARG A 249 15.47 1.64 -15.77
C ARG A 249 16.41 0.63 -15.11
N ALA A 250 16.36 -0.64 -15.52
CA ALA A 250 17.27 -1.67 -15.02
C ALA A 250 18.72 -1.30 -15.32
N PHE A 251 19.01 -0.88 -16.56
CA PHE A 251 20.34 -0.40 -16.93
C PHE A 251 20.82 0.77 -16.06
N LEU A 252 19.97 1.78 -15.83
CA LEU A 252 20.35 2.95 -15.02
C LEU A 252 20.55 2.61 -13.54
N TYR A 253 19.67 1.82 -12.94
CA TYR A 253 19.68 1.56 -11.49
C TYR A 253 20.56 0.38 -11.09
N GLU A 254 20.73 -0.61 -11.96
CA GLU A 254 21.54 -1.78 -11.62
C GLU A 254 22.94 -1.70 -12.24
N TYR A 255 23.01 -1.43 -13.55
CA TYR A 255 24.29 -1.43 -14.24
C TYR A 255 25.02 -0.09 -14.14
N TYR A 256 24.41 1.02 -14.60
CA TYR A 256 25.07 2.33 -14.58
C TYR A 256 25.40 2.77 -13.14
N LEU A 257 24.43 2.72 -12.24
CA LEU A 257 24.59 3.13 -10.83
C LEU A 257 25.65 2.32 -10.08
N ASN A 258 25.69 1.00 -10.31
CA ASN A 258 26.51 0.10 -9.49
C ASN A 258 27.76 -0.44 -10.20
N SER A 259 27.83 -0.39 -11.53
CA SER A 259 28.98 -0.93 -12.28
C SER A 259 29.81 0.14 -12.97
N ILE A 260 29.22 1.21 -13.50
CA ILE A 260 29.95 2.27 -14.19
C ILE A 260 30.29 3.42 -13.24
N MET A 261 29.26 4.01 -12.65
CA MET A 261 29.36 5.25 -11.90
C MET A 261 30.26 5.17 -10.66
N PRO A 262 30.29 4.08 -9.89
CA PRO A 262 31.20 3.95 -8.77
C PRO A 262 32.69 3.91 -9.14
N HIS A 263 33.03 3.72 -10.42
CA HIS A 263 34.41 3.69 -10.89
C HIS A 263 34.87 5.04 -11.43
N ILE A 264 34.00 6.02 -11.63
CA ILE A 264 34.37 7.38 -12.06
C ILE A 264 35.32 7.99 -11.02
N PRO A 265 36.54 8.40 -11.40
CA PRO A 265 37.52 8.92 -10.46
C PRO A 265 37.14 10.30 -9.91
N ILE A 266 36.44 11.11 -10.69
CA ILE A 266 36.06 12.49 -10.33
C ILE A 266 34.85 12.46 -9.39
N ARG A 267 35.07 12.85 -8.14
CA ARG A 267 34.06 12.85 -7.07
C ARG A 267 32.82 13.65 -7.40
N GLU A 268 33.01 14.85 -7.95
CA GLU A 268 31.95 15.80 -8.26
C GLU A 268 30.96 15.20 -9.25
N ILE A 269 31.46 14.56 -10.30
CA ILE A 269 30.67 13.86 -11.31
C ILE A 269 29.92 12.69 -10.68
N ARG A 270 30.58 11.93 -9.83
CA ARG A 270 30.01 10.80 -9.12
C ARG A 270 28.88 11.23 -8.18
N ASN A 271 29.08 12.25 -7.36
CA ASN A 271 28.05 12.79 -6.48
C ASN A 271 26.89 13.41 -7.26
N LEU A 272 27.15 14.08 -8.37
CA LEU A 272 26.11 14.61 -9.26
C LEU A 272 25.23 13.47 -9.81
N SER A 273 25.85 12.39 -10.29
CA SER A 273 25.14 11.22 -10.80
C SER A 273 24.26 10.58 -9.72
N PHE A 274 24.74 10.44 -8.48
CA PHE A 274 23.93 9.95 -7.36
C PHE A 274 22.71 10.86 -7.09
N ARG A 275 22.89 12.19 -7.13
CA ARG A 275 21.77 13.15 -6.97
C ARG A 275 20.75 13.04 -8.10
N ILE A 276 21.19 12.91 -9.36
CA ILE A 276 20.31 12.70 -10.51
C ILE A 276 19.48 11.42 -10.36
N LEU A 277 20.09 10.35 -9.83
CA LEU A 277 19.40 9.08 -9.56
C LEU A 277 18.54 9.10 -8.27
N GLY A 278 18.53 10.22 -7.57
CA GLY A 278 17.59 10.49 -6.49
C GLY A 278 18.14 10.39 -5.07
N VAL A 279 19.45 10.15 -4.88
CA VAL A 279 20.08 10.22 -3.55
C VAL A 279 20.10 11.67 -3.08
N LYS A 280 19.59 11.93 -1.89
CA LYS A 280 19.72 13.26 -1.26
C LYS A 280 21.08 13.34 -0.54
N ILE A 281 21.95 14.24 -0.98
CA ILE A 281 23.32 14.38 -0.46
C ILE A 281 23.53 15.82 -0.01
N GLY A 282 23.92 16.00 1.26
CA GLY A 282 24.27 17.29 1.84
C GLY A 282 25.58 17.86 1.28
N ARG A 283 25.90 19.09 1.70
CA ARG A 283 27.12 19.79 1.29
C ARG A 283 28.36 19.11 1.89
N GLU A 284 29.49 19.23 1.21
CA GLU A 284 30.80 18.72 1.68
C GLU A 284 30.78 17.24 2.10
N THR A 285 29.93 16.42 1.46
CA THR A 285 29.83 14.98 1.68
C THR A 285 30.58 14.23 0.58
N TYR A 286 31.39 13.25 1.02
CA TYR A 286 32.27 12.47 0.15
C TYR A 286 31.80 11.02 0.08
N ILE A 287 31.47 10.57 -1.12
CA ILE A 287 31.17 9.16 -1.39
C ILE A 287 32.31 8.61 -2.23
N GLU A 288 33.08 7.68 -1.68
CA GLU A 288 34.24 7.06 -2.36
C GLU A 288 33.77 6.07 -3.43
N ARG A 289 34.75 5.45 -4.13
CA ARG A 289 34.48 4.51 -5.23
C ARG A 289 34.02 3.14 -4.75
N LYS A 290 33.44 2.35 -5.67
CA LYS A 290 33.04 0.94 -5.48
C LYS A 290 31.96 0.74 -4.41
N ASN A 291 31.10 1.73 -4.18
CA ASN A 291 29.93 1.58 -3.34
C ASN A 291 28.75 1.05 -4.14
N PHE A 292 27.93 0.21 -3.53
CA PHE A 292 26.74 -0.41 -4.12
C PHE A 292 25.47 0.16 -3.48
N PHE A 293 24.51 0.60 -4.31
CA PHE A 293 23.28 1.24 -3.86
C PHE A 293 22.07 0.50 -4.40
N LEU A 294 21.14 0.12 -3.51
CA LEU A 294 19.79 -0.30 -3.88
C LEU A 294 18.79 0.77 -3.44
N ALA A 295 17.78 1.03 -4.28
CA ALA A 295 16.75 2.04 -4.06
C ALA A 295 17.30 3.45 -3.72
N PRO A 296 18.13 4.05 -4.57
CA PRO A 296 18.85 5.30 -4.28
C PRO A 296 17.94 6.48 -3.90
N LYS A 297 16.69 6.51 -4.37
CA LYS A 297 15.69 7.54 -4.02
C LYS A 297 15.29 7.54 -2.55
N LEU A 298 15.52 6.44 -1.84
CA LEU A 298 15.21 6.27 -0.43
C LEU A 298 16.43 6.49 0.48
N ILE A 299 17.52 7.06 -0.08
CA ILE A 299 18.74 7.38 0.67
C ILE A 299 18.85 8.88 0.87
N THR A 300 18.99 9.27 2.14
CA THR A 300 19.30 10.65 2.53
C THR A 300 20.59 10.66 3.33
N ILE A 301 21.57 11.48 2.92
CA ILE A 301 22.88 11.65 3.56
C ILE A 301 23.05 13.13 3.91
N GLY A 302 23.35 13.42 5.14
CA GLY A 302 23.60 14.76 5.63
C GLY A 302 24.88 15.40 5.10
N SER A 303 25.28 16.51 5.69
CA SER A 303 26.46 17.29 5.32
C SER A 303 27.71 16.80 6.06
N TYR A 304 28.88 17.04 5.47
CA TYR A 304 30.19 16.70 6.07
C TYR A 304 30.35 15.21 6.40
N CYS A 305 29.75 14.35 5.59
CA CYS A 305 29.88 12.90 5.75
C CYS A 305 30.96 12.32 4.84
N HIS A 306 31.54 11.21 5.28
CA HIS A 306 32.51 10.45 4.49
C HIS A 306 32.08 8.98 4.41
N ILE A 307 31.76 8.51 3.22
CA ILE A 307 31.44 7.11 2.93
C ILE A 307 32.62 6.51 2.14
N ASN A 308 33.35 5.60 2.78
CA ASN A 308 34.50 4.94 2.19
C ASN A 308 34.11 3.88 1.15
N ARG A 309 35.11 3.21 0.58
CA ARG A 309 34.98 2.27 -0.54
C ARG A 309 34.31 0.96 -0.14
N GLY A 310 33.54 0.39 -1.08
CA GLY A 310 33.04 -0.96 -0.98
C GLY A 310 31.86 -1.13 -0.01
N CYS A 311 31.18 -0.06 0.36
CA CYS A 311 29.98 -0.14 1.20
C CYS A 311 28.78 -0.60 0.37
N LEU A 312 27.89 -1.35 1.04
CA LEU A 312 26.56 -1.73 0.55
C LEU A 312 25.49 -0.91 1.26
N LEU A 313 24.69 -0.14 0.52
CA LEU A 313 23.55 0.61 1.03
C LEU A 313 22.28 0.07 0.40
N ASP A 314 21.68 -0.93 1.02
CA ASP A 314 20.36 -1.45 0.64
C ASP A 314 19.28 -0.64 1.35
N ALA A 315 18.71 0.32 0.63
CA ALA A 315 17.75 1.27 1.17
C ALA A 315 16.29 0.94 0.81
N ARG A 316 15.96 -0.30 0.50
CA ARG A 316 14.57 -0.68 0.17
C ARG A 316 13.58 -0.32 1.29
N GLY A 317 14.02 -0.30 2.56
CA GLY A 317 13.27 0.18 3.72
C GLY A 317 13.59 1.62 4.17
N THR A 318 14.40 2.37 3.40
CA THR A 318 14.88 3.74 3.69
C THR A 318 16.14 3.78 4.54
N ILE A 319 17.12 4.59 4.12
CA ILE A 319 18.32 4.90 4.89
C ILE A 319 18.43 6.41 5.09
N THR A 320 18.54 6.83 6.35
CA THR A 320 18.78 8.23 6.72
C THR A 320 20.08 8.33 7.49
N ILE A 321 21.02 9.14 6.99
CA ILE A 321 22.32 9.40 7.57
C ILE A 321 22.38 10.89 7.94
N GLY A 322 22.69 11.19 9.19
CA GLY A 322 22.86 12.55 9.73
C GLY A 322 24.11 13.26 9.23
N ASN A 323 24.55 14.27 9.93
CA ASN A 323 25.70 15.09 9.59
C ASN A 323 26.98 14.60 10.30
N ASN A 324 28.15 14.89 9.72
CA ASN A 324 29.46 14.53 10.30
C ASN A 324 29.61 13.02 10.57
N VAL A 325 28.98 12.18 9.75
CA VAL A 325 29.04 10.72 9.86
C VAL A 325 30.22 10.18 9.06
N SER A 326 31.00 9.30 9.68
CA SER A 326 32.10 8.58 9.03
C SER A 326 31.73 7.11 8.88
N ILE A 327 31.64 6.64 7.64
CA ILE A 327 31.41 5.24 7.28
C ILE A 327 32.68 4.67 6.69
N SER A 328 33.28 3.71 7.40
CA SER A 328 34.53 3.07 6.97
C SER A 328 34.32 2.12 5.79
N HIS A 329 35.39 1.48 5.32
CA HIS A 329 35.34 0.56 4.19
C HIS A 329 34.43 -0.64 4.44
N GLN A 330 33.77 -1.13 3.41
CA GLN A 330 33.00 -2.39 3.40
C GLN A 330 31.86 -2.47 4.43
N VAL A 331 31.34 -1.34 4.90
CA VAL A 331 30.17 -1.29 5.78
C VAL A 331 28.93 -1.70 4.99
N LYS A 332 28.04 -2.45 5.66
CA LYS A 332 26.76 -2.90 5.08
C LYS A 332 25.60 -2.31 5.86
N LEU A 333 24.74 -1.57 5.19
CA LEU A 333 23.46 -1.09 5.70
C LEU A 333 22.36 -1.88 4.98
N VAL A 334 21.67 -2.77 5.69
CA VAL A 334 20.73 -3.72 5.07
C VAL A 334 19.34 -3.54 5.66
N THR A 335 18.46 -2.92 4.90
CA THR A 335 17.08 -2.64 5.32
C THR A 335 16.09 -3.74 4.94
N GLY A 336 16.50 -4.73 4.15
CA GLY A 336 15.66 -5.81 3.68
C GLY A 336 15.88 -7.11 4.43
N SER A 337 14.78 -7.81 4.74
CA SER A 337 14.73 -9.16 5.30
C SER A 337 13.50 -9.88 4.79
N HIS A 338 13.21 -11.04 5.36
CA HIS A 338 11.98 -11.81 5.11
C HIS A 338 11.31 -12.15 6.43
N GLU A 339 9.98 -12.26 6.41
CA GLU A 339 9.22 -12.82 7.53
C GLU A 339 9.37 -14.33 7.49
N ILE A 340 10.24 -14.86 8.35
CA ILE A 340 10.67 -16.25 8.29
C ILE A 340 9.60 -17.25 8.75
N ASP A 341 8.65 -16.80 9.56
CA ASP A 341 7.57 -17.61 10.10
C ASP A 341 6.27 -17.49 9.28
N SER A 342 6.24 -16.65 8.23
CA SER A 342 5.08 -16.54 7.34
C SER A 342 5.10 -17.62 6.26
N MET A 343 3.92 -18.10 5.88
CA MET A 343 3.77 -19.14 4.84
C MET A 343 4.25 -18.68 3.46
N ASP A 344 4.23 -17.39 3.17
CA ASP A 344 4.60 -16.78 1.89
C ASP A 344 6.04 -16.22 1.87
N PHE A 345 6.78 -16.31 2.98
CA PHE A 345 8.15 -15.81 3.11
C PHE A 345 8.34 -14.39 2.55
N HIS A 346 7.35 -13.53 2.73
CA HIS A 346 7.35 -12.20 2.13
C HIS A 346 8.50 -11.31 2.61
N GLY A 347 8.90 -10.37 1.73
CA GLY A 347 9.97 -9.42 2.04
C GLY A 347 9.52 -8.35 3.02
N VAL A 348 10.32 -8.11 4.06
CA VAL A 348 10.13 -7.05 5.06
C VAL A 348 11.22 -6.00 4.89
N TYR A 349 10.85 -4.73 4.80
CA TYR A 349 11.77 -3.63 4.56
C TYR A 349 11.55 -2.55 5.62
N LEU A 350 12.46 -2.45 6.60
CA LEU A 350 12.36 -1.51 7.71
C LEU A 350 13.53 -0.51 7.68
N PRO A 351 13.34 0.73 8.19
CA PRO A 351 14.31 1.80 8.04
C PRO A 351 15.58 1.57 8.86
N ILE A 352 16.68 2.19 8.40
CA ILE A 352 17.91 2.40 9.19
C ILE A 352 18.10 3.90 9.37
N LYS A 353 18.30 4.34 10.61
CA LYS A 353 18.61 5.72 10.94
C LYS A 353 20.00 5.79 11.60
N ILE A 354 20.88 6.64 11.05
CA ILE A 354 22.21 6.94 11.59
C ILE A 354 22.23 8.41 11.95
N GLU A 355 22.38 8.74 13.21
CA GLU A 355 22.37 10.13 13.70
C GLU A 355 23.73 10.81 13.51
N ASP A 356 23.83 12.08 13.90
CA ASP A 356 25.02 12.91 13.71
C ASP A 356 26.24 12.37 14.44
N TYR A 357 27.44 12.61 13.90
CA TYR A 357 28.72 12.26 14.50
C TYR A 357 28.95 10.76 14.71
N VAL A 358 28.19 9.89 14.12
CA VAL A 358 28.37 8.44 14.19
C VAL A 358 29.60 8.02 13.39
N TRP A 359 30.35 7.04 13.95
CA TRP A 359 31.42 6.36 13.24
C TRP A 359 31.11 4.87 13.10
N LEU A 360 31.00 4.41 11.86
CA LEU A 360 30.86 3.00 11.51
C LEU A 360 32.24 2.43 11.12
N GLY A 361 32.76 1.50 11.90
CA GLY A 361 34.03 0.81 11.69
C GLY A 361 34.00 -0.11 10.48
N ILE A 362 35.19 -0.46 9.98
CA ILE A 362 35.34 -1.29 8.76
C ILE A 362 34.55 -2.60 8.86
N GLY A 363 33.83 -2.94 7.79
CA GLY A 363 33.14 -4.21 7.65
C GLY A 363 31.98 -4.44 8.61
N CYS A 364 31.56 -3.45 9.42
CA CYS A 364 30.39 -3.64 10.27
C CYS A 364 29.09 -3.74 9.43
N THR A 365 28.08 -4.40 10.00
CA THR A 365 26.77 -4.58 9.37
C THR A 365 25.69 -4.02 10.29
N ILE A 366 24.84 -3.15 9.75
CA ILE A 366 23.67 -2.61 10.43
C ILE A 366 22.45 -3.24 9.79
N LEU A 367 21.62 -3.91 10.59
CA LEU A 367 20.40 -4.55 10.12
C LEU A 367 19.20 -3.59 10.16
N GLN A 368 18.12 -4.00 9.54
CA GLN A 368 16.88 -3.25 9.47
C GLN A 368 16.31 -2.88 10.84
N ASN A 369 15.51 -1.82 10.88
CA ASN A 369 14.84 -1.29 12.07
C ASN A 369 15.82 -0.89 13.21
N VAL A 370 17.01 -0.40 12.83
CA VAL A 370 18.04 0.02 13.79
C VAL A 370 18.29 1.51 13.69
N THR A 371 18.29 2.17 14.85
CA THR A 371 18.77 3.54 15.03
C THR A 371 20.13 3.54 15.70
N ILE A 372 21.12 4.16 15.07
CA ILE A 372 22.44 4.42 15.67
C ILE A 372 22.44 5.85 16.22
N GLY A 373 22.43 5.97 17.54
CA GLY A 373 22.33 7.25 18.25
C GLY A 373 23.53 8.16 18.03
N LYS A 374 23.30 9.46 18.21
CA LYS A 374 24.29 10.53 18.01
C LYS A 374 25.62 10.22 18.65
N GLY A 375 26.72 10.41 17.89
CA GLY A 375 28.08 10.22 18.40
C GLY A 375 28.46 8.77 18.69
N ALA A 376 27.60 7.79 18.45
CA ALA A 376 27.94 6.39 18.69
C ALA A 376 29.04 5.89 17.75
N VAL A 377 29.73 4.84 18.18
CA VAL A 377 30.77 4.15 17.41
C VAL A 377 30.42 2.68 17.31
N VAL A 378 30.36 2.17 16.11
CA VAL A 378 30.27 0.73 15.84
C VAL A 378 31.64 0.22 15.45
N CYS A 379 32.22 -0.70 16.24
CA CYS A 379 33.53 -1.23 15.97
C CYS A 379 33.60 -2.09 14.70
N ALA A 380 34.82 -2.30 14.21
CA ALA A 380 35.07 -3.11 13.02
C ALA A 380 34.47 -4.52 13.14
N GLY A 381 33.83 -4.99 12.06
CA GLY A 381 33.21 -6.31 11.95
C GLY A 381 31.97 -6.56 12.81
N ALA A 382 31.51 -5.59 13.60
CA ALA A 382 30.33 -5.76 14.44
C ALA A 382 29.05 -5.89 13.63
N VAL A 383 28.09 -6.69 14.14
CA VAL A 383 26.73 -6.83 13.57
C VAL A 383 25.72 -6.25 14.53
N VAL A 384 25.11 -5.13 14.13
CA VAL A 384 24.15 -4.40 14.96
C VAL A 384 22.73 -4.85 14.60
N THR A 385 22.05 -5.40 15.60
CA THR A 385 20.69 -5.97 15.47
C THR A 385 19.63 -5.21 16.28
N LYS A 386 20.04 -4.23 17.08
CA LYS A 386 19.18 -3.40 17.96
C LYS A 386 19.72 -1.98 17.99
N ASP A 387 18.88 -1.05 18.41
CA ASP A 387 19.26 0.35 18.57
C ASP A 387 20.51 0.51 19.44
N VAL A 388 21.35 1.49 19.07
CA VAL A 388 22.55 1.87 19.78
C VAL A 388 22.34 3.24 20.41
N GLU A 389 22.51 3.31 21.73
CA GLU A 389 22.37 4.55 22.49
C GLU A 389 23.40 5.62 22.03
N PRO A 390 23.02 6.91 22.12
CA PRO A 390 23.98 7.98 21.84
C PRO A 390 25.29 7.83 22.60
N TYR A 391 26.41 8.18 21.94
CA TYR A 391 27.75 8.15 22.45
C TYR A 391 28.27 6.78 22.93
N SER A 392 27.52 5.71 22.66
CA SER A 392 27.96 4.34 22.98
C SER A 392 28.95 3.82 21.96
N VAL A 393 29.95 3.08 22.44
CA VAL A 393 30.86 2.27 21.62
C VAL A 393 30.42 0.82 21.73
N VAL A 394 30.05 0.22 20.57
CA VAL A 394 29.55 -1.15 20.50
C VAL A 394 30.44 -2.05 19.65
N ALA A 395 30.57 -3.31 20.02
CA ALA A 395 31.36 -4.31 19.31
C ALA A 395 30.75 -5.70 19.40
N GLY A 396 31.17 -6.62 18.53
CA GLY A 396 30.78 -8.03 18.53
C GLY A 396 29.63 -8.41 17.60
N ILE A 397 29.26 -9.70 17.63
CA ILE A 397 28.18 -10.32 16.85
C ILE A 397 27.36 -11.18 17.82
N PRO A 398 26.13 -10.75 18.21
CA PRO A 398 25.58 -9.42 17.98
C PRO A 398 26.32 -8.33 18.77
N ALA A 399 26.28 -7.08 18.28
CA ALA A 399 26.97 -5.96 18.90
C ALA A 399 26.44 -5.66 20.31
N ARG A 400 27.36 -5.37 21.23
CA ARG A 400 27.08 -5.01 22.64
C ARG A 400 27.88 -3.79 23.01
N LYS A 401 27.35 -2.97 23.92
CA LYS A 401 28.05 -1.80 24.47
C LYS A 401 29.28 -2.25 25.26
N ILE A 402 30.42 -1.69 24.91
CA ILE A 402 31.71 -1.96 25.60
C ILE A 402 32.20 -0.77 26.39
N ARG A 403 31.87 0.46 26.02
CA ARG A 403 32.17 1.70 26.73
C ARG A 403 31.39 2.88 26.22
N GLU A 404 31.59 4.03 26.78
CA GLU A 404 31.11 5.32 26.26
C GLU A 404 32.23 6.09 25.56
N ARG A 405 31.81 6.98 24.65
CA ARG A 405 32.64 7.94 23.95
C ARG A 405 32.48 9.32 24.58
N SER A 406 33.50 10.17 24.46
CA SER A 406 33.41 11.58 24.85
C SER A 406 32.23 12.28 24.12
N HIS A 407 31.50 13.10 24.86
CA HIS A 407 30.36 13.88 24.33
C HIS A 407 30.81 15.17 23.61
N HIS A 408 32.05 15.60 23.74
CA HIS A 408 32.60 16.82 23.12
C HIS A 408 33.03 16.54 21.68
N LEU A 409 32.07 16.62 20.73
CA LEU A 409 32.28 16.38 19.31
C LEU A 409 32.05 17.65 18.53
N ALA A 410 33.11 18.22 17.94
CA ALA A 410 33.06 19.48 17.19
C ALA A 410 33.81 19.41 15.85
N TYR A 411 33.97 18.21 15.28
CA TYR A 411 34.72 18.02 14.04
C TYR A 411 33.78 17.92 12.81
N HIS A 412 34.35 18.20 11.63
CA HIS A 412 33.78 17.83 10.37
C HIS A 412 34.55 16.66 9.75
N CYS A 413 33.85 15.65 9.27
CA CYS A 413 34.44 14.57 8.52
C CYS A 413 34.92 15.08 7.17
N MET A 414 36.10 15.71 7.14
CA MET A 414 36.68 16.25 5.90
C MET A 414 37.54 15.17 5.24
N GLY A 415 37.02 14.53 4.22
CA GLY A 415 37.76 13.61 3.38
C GLY A 415 38.57 14.35 2.32
N LYS A 416 39.48 15.24 2.68
CA LYS A 416 40.54 15.64 1.74
C LYS A 416 41.66 14.61 1.89
N PRO A 417 41.93 13.80 0.86
CA PRO A 417 43.20 13.09 0.84
C PRO A 417 44.30 14.17 0.90
N LYS A 418 45.13 14.14 1.90
CA LYS A 418 46.44 14.79 1.81
C LYS A 418 47.21 14.01 0.75
N ILE A 419 47.29 14.55 -0.44
CA ILE A 419 48.23 14.12 -1.49
C ILE A 419 49.57 14.68 -1.08
#